data_19e5eec806277736a5f4843455bbf081
#
_entry.id   19e5eec806277736a5f4843455bbf081
#
_cell.length_a   1.000
_cell.length_b   1.000
_cell.length_c   1.000
_cell.angle_alpha   90.00
_cell.angle_beta   90.00
_cell.angle_gamma   90.00
#
_symmetry.space_group_name_H-M   'P 1'
#
loop_
_entity.id
_entity.type
_entity.pdbx_description
1 polymer ?
#
loop_
_entity_poly.entity_id
_entity_poly.type
_entity_poly.pdbx_seq_one_letter_code
_entity_poly.pdbx_strand_id
1 'polypeptide(L)'
;MANKFGAVDTIPVDTAHRNFQQTHAVERFSIANAYNGNLGSPLQSKIYFDRPAAQEFIFGEAYVPYIKTIDNNVFYNTKTPFSSLRYLTGGTNYREEDQIGFLFTANANKKLNFGTTLDYI
;
A
#
# COMPACT_ATOMS: atom_id res chain seq x y z
N MET A 1 -4.81 11.67 -1.26
CA MET A 1 -5.85 10.78 -1.81
C MET A 1 -7.00 11.62 -2.33
N ALA A 2 -7.55 11.28 -3.49
CA ALA A 2 -8.83 11.88 -3.90
C ALA A 2 -9.97 11.16 -3.16
N ASN A 3 -10.89 11.91 -2.58
CA ASN A 3 -12.09 11.31 -2.01
C ASN A 3 -13.08 10.91 -3.12
N LYS A 4 -14.18 10.22 -2.77
CA LYS A 4 -15.23 9.80 -3.72
C LYS A 4 -15.82 10.94 -4.58
N PHE A 5 -15.56 12.18 -4.22
CA PHE A 5 -16.04 13.38 -4.92
C PHE A 5 -14.94 14.07 -5.72
N GLY A 6 -13.77 13.45 -5.88
CA GLY A 6 -12.65 14.02 -6.62
C GLY A 6 -11.90 15.16 -5.91
N ALA A 7 -12.22 15.46 -4.65
CA ALA A 7 -11.47 16.44 -3.88
C ALA A 7 -10.11 15.85 -3.46
N VAL A 8 -9.05 16.61 -3.65
CA VAL A 8 -7.71 16.24 -3.26
C VAL A 8 -7.53 16.51 -1.76
N ASP A 9 -7.22 15.47 -1.00
CA ASP A 9 -6.86 15.58 0.40
C ASP A 9 -5.34 15.60 0.56
N THR A 10 -4.85 16.52 1.39
CA THR A 10 -3.42 16.69 1.63
C THR A 10 -3.11 16.29 3.08
N ILE A 11 -2.31 15.25 3.22
CA ILE A 11 -1.88 14.75 4.52
C ILE A 11 -0.37 14.94 4.69
N PRO A 12 0.09 15.25 5.92
CA PRO A 12 1.52 15.32 6.18
C PRO A 12 2.18 13.95 6.01
N VAL A 13 3.43 13.96 5.54
CA VAL A 13 4.24 12.74 5.47
C VAL A 13 4.50 12.21 6.88
N ASP A 14 4.24 10.93 7.10
CA ASP A 14 4.53 10.28 8.38
C ASP A 14 6.04 10.03 8.53
N THR A 15 6.73 10.97 9.16
CA THR A 15 8.16 10.88 9.48
C THR A 15 8.43 10.17 10.79
N ALA A 16 7.40 9.95 11.60
CA ALA A 16 7.52 9.35 12.94
C ALA A 16 7.19 7.85 12.95
N HIS A 17 6.86 7.28 11.80
CA HIS A 17 6.46 5.87 11.64
C HIS A 17 5.40 5.41 12.66
N ARG A 18 4.39 6.26 12.91
CA ARG A 18 3.35 6.00 13.92
C ARG A 18 2.55 4.74 13.66
N ASN A 19 2.43 4.36 12.39
CA ASN A 19 1.67 3.20 11.94
C ASN A 19 2.57 2.03 11.52
N PHE A 20 3.74 1.88 12.12
CA PHE A 20 4.70 0.83 11.74
C PHE A 20 4.11 -0.59 11.87
N GLN A 21 3.15 -0.79 12.77
CA GLN A 21 2.47 -2.07 12.97
C GLN A 21 1.47 -2.40 11.85
N GLN A 22 0.97 -1.39 11.13
CA GLN A 22 0.01 -1.55 10.02
C GLN A 22 0.71 -1.55 8.65
N THR A 23 1.91 -2.05 8.60
CA THR A 23 2.69 -2.06 7.36
C THR A 23 2.32 -3.22 6.46
N HIS A 24 1.69 -4.24 7.02
CA HIS A 24 1.25 -5.42 6.29
C HIS A 24 0.14 -5.07 5.30
N ALA A 25 0.24 -5.55 4.07
CA ALA A 25 -0.74 -5.25 3.02
C ALA A 25 -2.18 -5.66 3.42
N VAL A 26 -2.31 -6.74 4.18
CA VAL A 26 -3.60 -7.25 4.66
C VAL A 26 -4.26 -6.29 5.64
N GLU A 27 -3.51 -5.75 6.60
CA GLU A 27 -4.02 -4.88 7.66
C GLU A 27 -4.18 -3.42 7.22
N ARG A 28 -3.42 -3.04 6.20
CA ARG A 28 -3.38 -1.66 5.69
C ARG A 28 -4.75 -1.17 5.20
N PHE A 29 -5.56 -2.06 4.64
CA PHE A 29 -6.86 -1.70 4.07
C PHE A 29 -8.00 -1.89 5.05
N SER A 30 -7.97 -2.95 5.84
CA SER A 30 -8.98 -3.24 6.86
C SER A 30 -8.50 -4.33 7.80
N ILE A 31 -8.81 -4.19 9.07
CA ILE A 31 -8.61 -5.24 10.08
C ILE A 31 -9.52 -6.45 9.85
N ALA A 32 -10.56 -6.27 9.04
CA ALA A 32 -11.53 -7.32 8.72
C ALA A 32 -11.18 -8.11 7.47
N ASN A 33 -9.93 -8.16 7.08
CA ASN A 33 -9.48 -8.95 5.95
C ASN A 33 -9.15 -10.40 6.36
N ALA A 34 -9.44 -11.31 5.43
CA ALA A 34 -9.01 -12.71 5.51
C ALA A 34 -7.99 -12.97 4.39
N TYR A 35 -6.95 -13.73 4.69
CA TYR A 35 -5.92 -14.15 3.75
C TYR A 35 -5.41 -15.55 4.12
N ASN A 36 -4.65 -16.17 3.24
CA ASN A 36 -4.18 -17.55 3.41
C ASN A 36 -2.93 -17.68 4.29
N GLY A 37 -2.55 -16.64 5.01
CA GLY A 37 -1.43 -16.67 5.96
C GLY A 37 -0.08 -16.29 5.38
N ASN A 38 0.07 -16.20 4.06
CA ASN A 38 1.31 -15.78 3.41
C ASN A 38 1.16 -14.37 2.83
N LEU A 39 2.24 -13.59 2.87
CA LEU A 39 2.31 -12.29 2.19
C LEU A 39 2.05 -12.47 0.68
N GLY A 40 1.28 -11.56 0.09
CA GLY A 40 0.92 -11.68 -1.33
C GLY A 40 -0.12 -12.75 -1.68
N SER A 41 -0.62 -13.50 -0.68
CA SER A 41 -1.69 -14.48 -0.90
C SER A 41 -3.04 -13.80 -1.19
N PRO A 42 -4.00 -14.53 -1.79
CA PRO A 42 -5.34 -14.03 -2.02
C PRO A 42 -5.95 -13.42 -0.78
N LEU A 43 -6.51 -12.23 -0.92
CA LEU A 43 -7.07 -11.41 0.13
C LEU A 43 -8.54 -11.14 -0.13
N GLN A 44 -9.39 -11.29 0.89
CA GLN A 44 -10.79 -10.95 0.80
C GLN A 44 -11.28 -10.29 2.07
N SER A 45 -12.10 -9.24 1.94
CA SER A 45 -12.78 -8.64 3.08
C SER A 45 -13.83 -9.58 3.66
N LYS A 46 -13.84 -9.72 4.99
CA LYS A 46 -14.91 -10.38 5.73
C LYS A 46 -16.20 -9.56 5.73
N ILE A 47 -16.09 -8.26 5.51
CA ILE A 47 -17.25 -7.35 5.41
C ILE A 47 -17.73 -7.38 3.95
N TYR A 48 -18.96 -7.81 3.75
CA TYR A 48 -19.54 -7.95 2.42
C TYR A 48 -19.55 -6.65 1.61
N PHE A 49 -19.88 -5.54 2.27
CA PHE A 49 -19.97 -4.22 1.61
C PHE A 49 -18.63 -3.62 1.19
N ASP A 50 -17.53 -4.12 1.75
CA ASP A 50 -16.17 -3.67 1.41
C ASP A 50 -15.57 -4.47 0.26
N ARG A 51 -16.28 -5.50 -0.21
CA ARG A 51 -15.82 -6.30 -1.35
C ARG A 51 -15.95 -5.49 -2.63
N PRO A 52 -14.94 -5.52 -3.50
CA PRO A 52 -15.06 -4.89 -4.80
C PRO A 52 -16.23 -5.50 -5.58
N ALA A 53 -16.88 -4.69 -6.41
CA ALA A 53 -17.87 -5.22 -7.34
C ALA A 53 -17.20 -6.25 -8.25
N ALA A 54 -17.96 -7.28 -8.64
CA ALA A 54 -17.47 -8.34 -9.52
C ALA A 54 -16.81 -7.76 -10.76
N GLN A 55 -15.56 -8.15 -10.99
CA GLN A 55 -14.80 -7.74 -12.15
C GLN A 55 -14.94 -8.78 -13.27
N GLU A 56 -14.62 -8.39 -14.51
CA GLU A 56 -14.64 -9.31 -15.65
C GLU A 56 -13.72 -10.53 -15.45
N PHE A 57 -12.67 -10.35 -14.63
CA PHE A 57 -11.74 -11.44 -14.32
C PHE A 57 -11.82 -11.82 -12.84
N ILE A 58 -12.66 -12.79 -12.55
CA ILE A 58 -12.93 -13.31 -11.19
C ILE A 58 -11.67 -13.66 -10.40
N PHE A 59 -10.68 -14.28 -11.06
CA PHE A 59 -9.44 -14.70 -10.38
C PHE A 59 -8.56 -13.52 -9.94
N GLY A 60 -8.78 -12.33 -10.50
CA GLY A 60 -8.08 -11.11 -10.13
C GLY A 60 -8.64 -10.42 -8.88
N GLU A 61 -9.87 -10.70 -8.50
CA GLU A 61 -10.55 -9.97 -7.41
C GLU A 61 -9.80 -10.06 -6.08
N ALA A 62 -9.26 -11.23 -5.77
CA ALA A 62 -8.51 -11.46 -4.54
C ALA A 62 -7.16 -10.72 -4.48
N TYR A 63 -6.68 -10.21 -5.60
CA TYR A 63 -5.42 -9.47 -5.71
C TYR A 63 -5.61 -7.97 -5.92
N VAL A 64 -6.83 -7.51 -6.11
CA VAL A 64 -7.16 -6.08 -6.28
C VAL A 64 -6.56 -5.19 -5.20
N PRO A 65 -6.54 -5.57 -3.91
CA PRO A 65 -5.93 -4.75 -2.86
C PRO A 65 -4.41 -4.55 -3.03
N TYR A 66 -3.73 -5.42 -3.75
CA TYR A 66 -2.29 -5.29 -4.02
C TYR A 66 -1.99 -4.45 -5.26
N ILE A 67 -2.99 -4.23 -6.12
CA ILE A 67 -2.82 -3.49 -7.36
C ILE A 67 -2.91 -1.99 -7.08
N LYS A 68 -1.89 -1.26 -7.48
CA LYS A 68 -1.90 0.21 -7.43
C LYS A 68 -2.67 0.74 -8.63
N THR A 69 -3.82 1.33 -8.37
CA THR A 69 -4.62 2.06 -9.36
C THR A 69 -4.35 3.56 -9.25
N ILE A 70 -4.79 4.33 -10.24
CA ILE A 70 -4.68 5.79 -10.22
C ILE A 70 -5.39 6.37 -8.99
N ASP A 71 -6.52 5.78 -8.60
CA ASP A 71 -7.34 6.25 -7.47
C ASP A 71 -6.68 6.00 -6.11
N ASN A 72 -5.90 4.94 -5.99
CA ASN A 72 -5.20 4.59 -4.75
C ASN A 72 -3.75 5.12 -4.74
N ASN A 73 -3.27 5.74 -5.82
CA ASN A 73 -1.91 6.22 -5.87
C ASN A 73 -1.75 7.49 -5.02
N VAL A 74 -0.63 7.57 -4.31
CA VAL A 74 -0.28 8.72 -3.48
C VAL A 74 0.77 9.53 -4.21
N PHE A 75 0.47 10.79 -4.44
CA PHE A 75 1.41 11.75 -5.02
C PHE A 75 2.06 12.54 -3.90
N TYR A 76 3.36 12.68 -3.96
CA TYR A 76 4.15 13.37 -2.95
C TYR A 76 4.47 14.79 -3.41
N ASN A 77 4.40 15.74 -2.47
CA ASN A 77 4.88 17.10 -2.67
C ASN A 77 5.73 17.47 -1.45
N THR A 78 7.03 17.34 -1.59
CA THR A 78 7.97 17.52 -0.47
C THR A 78 8.95 18.65 -0.77
N LYS A 79 9.26 19.48 0.23
CA LYS A 79 10.24 20.58 0.09
C LYS A 79 11.66 20.04 -0.06
N THR A 80 11.94 18.93 0.60
CA THR A 80 13.24 18.23 0.57
C THR A 80 13.03 16.82 0.06
N PRO A 81 14.05 16.21 -0.58
CA PRO A 81 13.99 14.78 -0.91
C PRO A 81 13.63 13.95 0.33
N PHE A 82 12.76 13.00 0.12
CA PHE A 82 12.30 12.08 1.16
C PHE A 82 12.55 10.65 0.70
N SER A 83 13.12 9.85 1.59
CA SER A 83 13.30 8.41 1.37
C SER A 83 12.84 7.64 2.60
N SER A 84 12.24 6.48 2.35
CA SER A 84 11.82 5.55 3.39
C SER A 84 12.19 4.15 2.96
N LEU A 85 12.83 3.42 3.85
CA LEU A 85 13.13 2.00 3.69
C LEU A 85 12.42 1.24 4.80
N ARG A 86 11.71 0.20 4.41
CA ARG A 86 11.00 -0.68 5.32
C ARG A 86 11.43 -2.11 5.04
N TYR A 87 11.80 -2.81 6.09
CA TYR A 87 12.12 -4.21 6.03
C TYR A 87 11.31 -4.94 7.10
N LEU A 88 10.58 -5.95 6.69
CA LEU A 88 9.88 -6.86 7.58
C LEU A 88 10.40 -8.26 7.30
N THR A 89 10.71 -8.95 8.37
CA THR A 89 11.03 -10.37 8.36
C THR A 89 10.09 -11.09 9.30
N GLY A 90 9.60 -12.22 8.90
CA GLY A 90 8.64 -13.00 9.68
C GLY A 90 8.70 -14.48 9.32
N GLY A 91 8.06 -15.30 10.15
CA GLY A 91 7.98 -16.72 9.91
C GLY A 91 8.95 -17.54 10.75
N THR A 92 8.91 -18.85 10.53
CA THR A 92 9.81 -19.83 11.16
C THR A 92 10.72 -20.42 10.09
N ASN A 93 11.79 -21.07 10.49
CA ASN A 93 12.86 -21.64 9.64
C ASN A 93 12.44 -22.34 8.33
N TYR A 94 11.16 -22.65 8.17
CA TYR A 94 10.62 -23.28 6.97
C TYR A 94 9.68 -22.38 6.14
N ARG A 95 9.37 -21.17 6.65
CA ARG A 95 8.49 -20.20 6.02
C ARG A 95 8.96 -18.80 6.38
N GLU A 96 10.17 -18.49 5.97
CA GLU A 96 10.67 -17.12 6.06
C GLU A 96 10.00 -16.29 4.97
N GLU A 97 9.36 -15.21 5.39
CA GLU A 97 8.76 -14.24 4.49
C GLU A 97 9.42 -12.90 4.76
N ASP A 98 10.15 -12.43 3.77
CA ASP A 98 10.79 -11.13 3.83
C ASP A 98 10.04 -10.16 2.94
N GLN A 99 9.76 -8.99 3.48
CA GLN A 99 9.20 -7.89 2.72
C GLN A 99 10.14 -6.69 2.76
N ILE A 100 10.49 -6.17 1.60
CA ILE A 100 11.27 -4.95 1.45
C ILE A 100 10.41 -3.90 0.76
N GLY A 101 10.20 -2.77 1.41
CA GLY A 101 9.53 -1.62 0.85
C GLY A 101 10.48 -0.44 0.76
N PHE A 102 10.66 0.12 -0.41
CA PHE A 102 11.46 1.32 -0.63
C PHE A 102 10.61 2.40 -1.30
N LEU A 103 10.69 3.58 -0.77
CA LEU A 103 10.07 4.77 -1.32
C LEU A 103 11.11 5.87 -1.42
N PHE A 104 11.22 6.48 -2.58
CA PHE A 104 11.99 7.70 -2.78
C PHE A 104 11.15 8.72 -3.52
N THR A 105 11.18 9.97 -3.09
CA THR A 105 10.50 11.05 -3.78
C THR A 105 11.28 12.36 -3.65
N ALA A 106 11.32 13.12 -4.73
CA ALA A 106 11.96 14.41 -4.78
C ALA A 106 11.23 15.37 -5.73
N ASN A 107 11.16 16.64 -5.36
CA ASN A 107 10.68 17.69 -6.25
C ASN A 107 11.86 18.28 -7.02
N ALA A 108 11.83 18.17 -8.34
CA ALA A 108 12.80 18.85 -9.22
C ALA A 108 12.51 20.35 -9.27
N ASN A 109 11.24 20.74 -9.26
CA ASN A 109 10.78 22.12 -9.15
C ASN A 109 9.34 22.15 -8.58
N LYS A 110 8.73 23.36 -8.51
CA LYS A 110 7.39 23.55 -7.95
C LYS A 110 6.27 22.78 -8.68
N LYS A 111 6.50 22.33 -9.91
CA LYS A 111 5.50 21.68 -10.76
C LYS A 111 5.83 20.22 -11.07
N LEU A 112 7.06 19.79 -10.78
CA LEU A 112 7.52 18.45 -11.15
C LEU A 112 8.05 17.73 -9.93
N ASN A 113 7.35 16.67 -9.55
CA ASN A 113 7.78 15.66 -8.59
C ASN A 113 8.12 14.38 -9.34
N PHE A 114 9.16 13.71 -8.93
CA PHE A 114 9.44 12.34 -9.35
C PHE A 114 9.71 11.48 -8.13
N GLY A 115 9.34 10.24 -8.23
CA GLY A 115 9.53 9.29 -7.17
C GLY A 115 9.49 7.87 -7.69
N THR A 116 10.01 6.97 -6.90
CA THR A 116 9.94 5.53 -7.15
C THR A 116 9.50 4.82 -5.89
N THR A 117 8.70 3.79 -6.09
CA THR A 117 8.28 2.88 -5.03
C THR A 117 8.61 1.47 -5.48
N LEU A 118 9.25 0.72 -4.61
CA LEU A 118 9.54 -0.69 -4.82
C LEU A 118 9.00 -1.45 -3.61
N ASP A 119 8.13 -2.40 -3.87
CA ASP A 119 7.64 -3.35 -2.88
C ASP A 119 8.01 -4.75 -3.36
N TYR A 120 8.82 -5.46 -2.61
CA TYR A 120 9.24 -6.83 -2.85
C TYR A 120 8.72 -7.72 -1.72
N ILE A 121 8.11 -8.83 -2.09
CA ILE A 121 7.55 -9.84 -1.18
C ILE A 121 8.04 -11.21 -1.61
#